data_496fad234d2cd4f6195aa76ce5f51331
#
_entry.id   496fad234d2cd4f6195aa76ce5f51331
#
_cell.length_a   1.000
_cell.length_b   1.000
_cell.length_c   1.000
_cell.angle_alpha   90.00
_cell.angle_beta   90.00
_cell.angle_gamma   90.00
#
_symmetry.space_group_name_H-M   'P 1'
#
loop_
_entity.id
_entity.type
_entity.pdbx_description
1 polymer ?
#
loop_
_entity_poly.entity_id
_entity_poly.type
_entity_poly.pdbx_seq_one_letter_code
_entity_poly.pdbx_strand_id
1 'polypeptide(L)'
;MRIEIWADVVCPWAYIGKRRVEAAAALLGDEVEVLWRPYRIDPSAPAVAEPLEEALREPIADGALEACSPGLGHEENRVRVAEIARAEGLGPKWGAVWRTDSGPAHRLLALAWEHRGAQVQNAVAEGVMRAHFTEEEDIGDRAVLARVAEQAGFPEGPGLLDAGGGEREVRELLLYGKARGVATSPTLVVGGRSLEGAQPAEAIAGFLRGGTGPAPLPPEVERFRLAEALLGRRDPLGALEMLAPMLRSHGGDRGVRLLAARCRFASAQLNGAERELRSLVDEDPGDSYARLLLGRTLYRQGRDAEAAPHLRMAAAMNPDYA
;
A
#
# COMPACT_ATOMS: atom_id res chain seq x y z
N MET A 1 -23.22 -1.40 1.23
CA MET A 1 -22.06 -1.99 0.50
C MET A 1 -20.78 -1.33 1.00
N ARG A 2 -19.64 -2.08 1.08
CA ARG A 2 -18.35 -1.49 1.49
C ARG A 2 -17.40 -1.39 0.30
N ILE A 3 -16.75 -0.22 0.14
CA ILE A 3 -15.72 0.06 -0.85
C ILE A 3 -14.44 0.52 -0.16
N GLU A 4 -13.30 -0.03 -0.53
CA GLU A 4 -11.99 0.48 -0.11
C GLU A 4 -11.45 1.44 -1.16
N ILE A 5 -10.99 2.62 -0.74
CA ILE A 5 -10.31 3.60 -1.58
C ILE A 5 -8.84 3.63 -1.17
N TRP A 6 -7.99 3.04 -1.99
CA TRP A 6 -6.54 3.08 -1.85
C TRP A 6 -6.04 4.35 -2.51
N ALA A 7 -5.64 5.33 -1.73
CA ALA A 7 -5.26 6.63 -2.27
C ALA A 7 -4.28 7.37 -1.35
N ASP A 8 -3.49 8.25 -1.95
CA ASP A 8 -2.74 9.25 -1.22
C ASP A 8 -3.55 10.53 -1.08
N VAL A 9 -3.60 11.09 0.12
CA VAL A 9 -4.34 12.32 0.42
C VAL A 9 -3.74 13.56 -0.26
N VAL A 10 -2.49 13.47 -0.73
CA VAL A 10 -1.84 14.51 -1.55
C VAL A 10 -2.03 14.30 -3.06
N CYS A 11 -2.78 13.26 -3.45
CA CYS A 11 -3.10 13.02 -4.84
C CYS A 11 -4.37 13.80 -5.25
N PRO A 12 -4.30 14.71 -6.24
CA PRO A 12 -5.48 15.47 -6.67
C PRO A 12 -6.61 14.58 -7.19
N TRP A 13 -6.23 13.47 -7.84
CA TRP A 13 -7.20 12.48 -8.32
C TRP A 13 -7.91 11.72 -7.19
N ALA A 14 -7.31 11.65 -5.98
CA ALA A 14 -7.99 11.07 -4.82
C ALA A 14 -9.18 11.92 -4.39
N TYR A 15 -9.03 13.24 -4.36
CA TYR A 15 -10.11 14.14 -3.97
C TYR A 15 -11.20 14.23 -5.04
N ILE A 16 -10.81 14.31 -6.32
CA ILE A 16 -11.74 14.21 -7.46
C ILE A 16 -12.48 12.85 -7.42
N GLY A 17 -11.74 11.76 -7.20
CA GLY A 17 -12.29 10.41 -7.09
C GLY A 17 -13.30 10.26 -5.96
N LYS A 18 -13.06 10.93 -4.82
CA LYS A 18 -14.00 10.98 -3.69
C LYS A 18 -15.35 11.55 -4.13
N ARG A 19 -15.37 12.69 -4.81
CA ARG A 19 -16.62 13.30 -5.33
C ARG A 19 -17.34 12.36 -6.29
N ARG A 20 -16.60 11.68 -7.16
CA ARG A 20 -17.17 10.74 -8.12
C ARG A 20 -17.74 9.48 -7.47
N VAL A 21 -17.11 9.00 -6.37
CA VAL A 21 -17.66 7.91 -5.56
C VAL A 21 -18.95 8.32 -4.86
N GLU A 22 -19.01 9.54 -4.33
CA GLU A 22 -20.24 10.11 -3.72
C GLU A 22 -21.36 10.22 -4.75
N ALA A 23 -21.07 10.73 -5.95
CA ALA A 23 -22.03 10.80 -7.05
C ALA A 23 -22.46 9.37 -7.50
N ALA A 24 -21.55 8.42 -7.59
CA ALA A 24 -21.88 7.03 -7.93
C ALA A 24 -22.78 6.37 -6.87
N ALA A 25 -22.55 6.63 -5.58
CA ALA A 25 -23.41 6.17 -4.50
C ALA A 25 -24.82 6.72 -4.61
N ALA A 26 -24.95 8.02 -4.94
CA ALA A 26 -26.25 8.65 -5.18
C ALA A 26 -27.00 8.02 -6.38
N LEU A 27 -26.29 7.64 -7.46
CA LEU A 27 -26.87 6.95 -8.62
C LEU A 27 -27.34 5.51 -8.30
N LEU A 28 -26.77 4.88 -7.27
CA LEU A 28 -27.17 3.54 -6.84
C LEU A 28 -28.39 3.56 -5.93
N GLY A 29 -28.59 4.63 -5.17
CA GLY A 29 -29.60 4.73 -4.13
C GLY A 29 -29.35 3.82 -2.92
N ASP A 30 -28.18 3.19 -2.86
CA ASP A 30 -27.76 2.29 -1.79
C ASP A 30 -26.78 3.01 -0.85
N GLU A 31 -26.77 2.60 0.42
CA GLU A 31 -25.76 3.05 1.36
C GLU A 31 -24.39 2.42 1.04
N VAL A 32 -23.41 3.28 0.73
CA VAL A 32 -22.04 2.88 0.43
C VAL A 32 -21.12 3.32 1.57
N GLU A 33 -20.59 2.34 2.31
CA GLU A 33 -19.56 2.57 3.33
C GLU A 33 -18.21 2.70 2.65
N VAL A 34 -17.60 3.88 2.77
CA VAL A 34 -16.27 4.16 2.20
C VAL A 34 -15.21 3.95 3.27
N LEU A 35 -14.18 3.19 2.93
CA LEU A 35 -13.03 2.91 3.79
C LEU A 35 -11.75 3.38 3.09
N TRP A 36 -11.08 4.37 3.68
CA TRP A 36 -9.82 4.91 3.17
C TRP A 36 -8.65 4.01 3.57
N ARG A 37 -7.80 3.70 2.57
CA ARG A 37 -6.58 2.91 2.71
C ARG A 37 -5.38 3.71 2.23
N PRO A 38 -4.24 3.63 2.90
CA PRO A 38 -3.07 4.39 2.52
C PRO A 38 -2.47 3.92 1.18
N TYR A 39 -2.10 4.89 0.38
CA TYR A 39 -1.18 4.77 -0.74
C TYR A 39 -0.24 5.98 -0.67
N ARG A 40 1.00 5.87 -1.14
CA ARG A 40 1.93 7.00 -1.14
C ARG A 40 2.46 7.20 -2.55
N ILE A 41 2.11 8.35 -3.16
CA ILE A 41 2.61 8.73 -4.49
C ILE A 41 4.04 9.25 -4.41
N ASP A 42 4.40 9.87 -3.28
CA ASP A 42 5.75 10.35 -3.00
C ASP A 42 6.21 9.90 -1.60
N PRO A 43 6.75 8.66 -1.49
CA PRO A 43 7.27 8.18 -0.20
C PRO A 43 8.56 8.89 0.24
N SER A 44 9.16 9.73 -0.63
CA SER A 44 10.36 10.52 -0.35
C SER A 44 10.07 11.95 0.08
N ALA A 45 8.80 12.35 0.16
CA ALA A 45 8.41 13.67 0.60
C ALA A 45 9.00 14.00 1.98
N PRO A 46 9.52 15.21 2.17
CA PRO A 46 10.23 15.58 3.40
C PRO A 46 9.26 15.73 4.58
N ALA A 47 9.77 15.47 5.80
CA ALA A 47 9.00 15.65 7.03
C ALA A 47 8.70 17.13 7.34
N VAL A 48 9.53 18.05 6.85
CA VAL A 48 9.29 19.49 6.87
C VAL A 48 8.88 19.88 5.46
N ALA A 49 7.68 20.39 5.32
CA ALA A 49 7.13 20.75 4.01
C ALA A 49 8.00 21.74 3.26
N GLU A 50 8.06 21.61 1.97
CA GLU A 50 8.75 22.52 1.05
C GLU A 50 7.76 23.03 -0.02
N PRO A 51 8.02 24.20 -0.63
CA PRO A 51 7.18 24.72 -1.70
C PRO A 51 7.11 23.72 -2.87
N LEU A 52 5.90 23.34 -3.26
CA LEU A 52 5.70 22.38 -4.35
C LEU A 52 6.31 22.87 -5.68
N GLU A 53 6.30 24.19 -5.93
CA GLU A 53 6.90 24.76 -7.15
C GLU A 53 8.41 24.53 -7.25
N GLU A 54 9.12 24.44 -6.11
CA GLU A 54 10.55 24.12 -6.10
C GLU A 54 10.77 22.64 -6.44
N ALA A 55 9.99 21.75 -5.84
CA ALA A 55 10.05 20.32 -6.10
C ALA A 55 9.72 19.96 -7.55
N LEU A 56 8.78 20.67 -8.18
CA LEU A 56 8.42 20.47 -9.58
C LEU A 56 9.49 20.87 -10.60
N ARG A 57 10.56 21.57 -10.16
CA ARG A 57 11.72 21.89 -11.01
C ARG A 57 12.74 20.74 -11.08
N GLU A 58 12.60 19.73 -10.23
CA GLU A 58 13.50 18.59 -10.22
C GLU A 58 13.16 17.61 -11.36
N PRO A 59 14.16 17.02 -12.06
CA PRO A 59 13.93 16.09 -13.18
C PRO A 59 13.08 14.86 -12.83
N ILE A 60 13.06 14.44 -11.56
CA ILE A 60 12.25 13.31 -11.11
C ILE A 60 10.74 13.61 -11.22
N ALA A 61 10.35 14.89 -11.10
CA ALA A 61 8.97 15.32 -11.24
C ALA A 61 8.46 15.15 -12.69
N ASP A 62 9.33 15.36 -13.70
CA ASP A 62 8.99 15.14 -15.11
C ASP A 62 8.63 13.67 -15.37
N GLY A 63 9.39 12.74 -14.80
CA GLY A 63 9.10 11.30 -14.94
C GLY A 63 7.79 10.88 -14.28
N ALA A 64 7.46 11.47 -13.13
CA ALA A 64 6.19 11.23 -12.44
C ALA A 64 5.01 11.81 -13.24
N LEU A 65 5.16 13.00 -13.82
CA LEU A 65 4.16 13.62 -14.66
C LEU A 65 3.91 12.80 -15.94
N GLU A 66 4.98 12.40 -16.64
CA GLU A 66 4.88 11.58 -17.86
C GLU A 66 4.14 10.26 -17.59
N ALA A 67 4.38 9.63 -16.43
CA ALA A 67 3.67 8.41 -16.04
C ALA A 67 2.18 8.63 -15.79
N CYS A 68 1.78 9.81 -15.25
CA CYS A 68 0.40 10.12 -14.90
C CYS A 68 -0.38 10.83 -16.02
N SER A 69 0.32 11.60 -16.86
CA SER A 69 -0.26 12.47 -17.90
C SER A 69 0.69 12.60 -19.09
N PRO A 70 0.86 11.52 -19.88
CA PRO A 70 1.81 11.49 -20.98
C PRO A 70 1.63 12.65 -21.96
N GLY A 71 2.74 13.30 -22.31
CA GLY A 71 2.76 14.39 -23.30
C GLY A 71 2.23 15.74 -22.83
N LEU A 72 1.92 15.91 -21.52
CA LEU A 72 1.51 17.19 -20.96
C LEU A 72 2.65 17.84 -20.15
N GLY A 73 2.79 19.16 -20.24
CA GLY A 73 3.65 19.94 -19.35
C GLY A 73 3.01 20.10 -17.95
N HIS A 74 3.85 20.42 -16.95
CA HIS A 74 3.37 20.62 -15.56
C HIS A 74 2.25 21.65 -15.46
N GLU A 75 2.40 22.80 -16.13
CA GLU A 75 1.41 23.88 -16.09
C GLU A 75 0.10 23.47 -16.80
N GLU A 76 0.21 22.83 -17.96
CA GLU A 76 -0.96 22.36 -18.72
C GLU A 76 -1.73 21.31 -17.94
N ASN A 77 -1.02 20.35 -17.32
CA ASN A 77 -1.66 19.36 -16.46
C ASN A 77 -2.33 19.99 -15.23
N ARG A 78 -1.68 20.99 -14.59
CA ARG A 78 -2.24 21.71 -13.45
C ARG A 78 -3.55 22.41 -13.81
N VAL A 79 -3.58 23.12 -14.95
CA VAL A 79 -4.79 23.79 -15.44
C VAL A 79 -5.90 22.76 -15.71
N ARG A 80 -5.59 21.70 -16.43
CA ARG A 80 -6.54 20.60 -16.73
C ARG A 80 -7.13 19.99 -15.47
N VAL A 81 -6.31 19.64 -14.49
CA VAL A 81 -6.77 19.03 -13.25
C VAL A 81 -7.65 20.01 -12.45
N ALA A 82 -7.29 21.30 -12.42
CA ALA A 82 -8.09 22.34 -11.77
C ALA A 82 -9.48 22.52 -12.42
N GLU A 83 -9.56 22.43 -13.74
CA GLU A 83 -10.85 22.47 -14.45
C GLU A 83 -11.73 21.27 -14.10
N ILE A 84 -11.15 20.07 -14.07
CA ILE A 84 -11.86 18.84 -13.67
C ILE A 84 -12.34 18.96 -12.22
N ALA A 85 -11.46 19.40 -11.31
CA ALA A 85 -11.82 19.59 -9.91
C ALA A 85 -13.00 20.56 -9.71
N ARG A 86 -12.99 21.68 -10.44
CA ARG A 86 -14.12 22.64 -10.41
C ARG A 86 -15.42 22.02 -10.92
N ALA A 87 -15.35 21.20 -11.97
CA ALA A 87 -16.52 20.49 -12.50
C ALA A 87 -17.10 19.49 -11.47
N GLU A 88 -16.28 18.98 -10.57
CA GLU A 88 -16.69 18.11 -9.45
C GLU A 88 -17.09 18.92 -8.19
N GLY A 89 -17.22 20.25 -8.29
CA GLY A 89 -17.60 21.11 -7.17
C GLY A 89 -16.47 21.41 -6.18
N LEU A 90 -15.21 21.16 -6.54
CA LEU A 90 -14.04 21.48 -5.75
C LEU A 90 -13.48 22.84 -6.17
N GLY A 91 -13.51 23.81 -5.29
CA GLY A 91 -13.04 25.16 -5.59
C GLY A 91 -13.86 26.24 -4.89
N PRO A 92 -13.66 27.54 -5.19
CA PRO A 92 -13.00 28.14 -6.37
C PRO A 92 -11.46 28.08 -6.37
N LYS A 93 -10.82 28.02 -5.20
CA LYS A 93 -9.36 27.79 -5.12
C LYS A 93 -9.08 26.28 -5.27
N TRP A 94 -8.07 25.96 -6.03
CA TRP A 94 -7.65 24.59 -6.24
C TRP A 94 -6.14 24.51 -6.56
N GLY A 95 -5.44 23.66 -5.86
CA GLY A 95 -4.05 23.29 -6.09
C GLY A 95 -3.27 23.22 -4.78
N ALA A 96 -2.40 22.23 -4.67
CA ALA A 96 -1.46 22.15 -3.56
C ALA A 96 -0.34 23.15 -3.73
N VAL A 97 0.13 23.73 -2.62
CA VAL A 97 1.29 24.63 -2.57
C VAL A 97 2.49 23.99 -1.85
N TRP A 98 2.24 22.89 -1.13
CA TRP A 98 3.25 22.19 -0.34
C TRP A 98 3.51 20.79 -0.85
N ARG A 99 4.79 20.41 -0.94
CA ARG A 99 5.24 19.03 -0.96
C ARG A 99 5.51 18.61 0.48
N THR A 100 4.77 17.64 0.97
CA THR A 100 4.78 17.25 2.39
C THR A 100 4.61 15.75 2.57
N ASP A 101 5.13 15.20 3.67
CA ASP A 101 4.91 13.80 4.05
C ASP A 101 3.45 13.54 4.39
N SER A 102 2.76 12.73 3.60
CA SER A 102 1.38 12.30 3.86
C SER A 102 1.26 11.23 4.96
N GLY A 103 2.36 10.70 5.47
CA GLY A 103 2.38 9.65 6.49
C GLY A 103 1.58 9.99 7.74
N PRO A 104 1.77 11.15 8.38
CA PRO A 104 0.99 11.57 9.54
C PRO A 104 -0.52 11.63 9.27
N ALA A 105 -0.93 12.14 8.11
CA ALA A 105 -2.34 12.19 7.71
C ALA A 105 -2.93 10.78 7.53
N HIS A 106 -2.21 9.85 6.88
CA HIS A 106 -2.63 8.46 6.78
C HIS A 106 -2.77 7.76 8.13
N ARG A 107 -1.88 8.07 9.08
CA ARG A 107 -1.98 7.57 10.46
C ARG A 107 -3.24 8.10 11.14
N LEU A 108 -3.55 9.38 10.97
CA LEU A 108 -4.77 9.97 11.51
C LEU A 108 -6.03 9.31 10.93
N LEU A 109 -6.05 9.02 9.62
CA LEU A 109 -7.14 8.29 8.98
C LEU A 109 -7.30 6.87 9.54
N ALA A 110 -6.18 6.16 9.74
CA ALA A 110 -6.21 4.80 10.30
C ALA A 110 -6.77 4.80 11.74
N LEU A 111 -6.32 5.75 12.56
CA LEU A 111 -6.81 5.95 13.93
C LEU A 111 -8.29 6.33 13.96
N ALA A 112 -8.73 7.22 13.08
CA ALA A 112 -10.13 7.60 12.97
C ALA A 112 -11.01 6.39 12.62
N TRP A 113 -10.57 5.52 11.72
CA TRP A 113 -11.26 4.26 11.42
C TRP A 113 -11.34 3.34 12.65
N GLU A 114 -10.22 3.13 13.32
CA GLU A 114 -10.12 2.21 14.47
C GLU A 114 -11.00 2.64 15.64
N HIS A 115 -11.01 3.94 15.94
CA HIS A 115 -11.68 4.49 17.15
C HIS A 115 -13.11 4.98 16.88
N ARG A 116 -13.44 5.42 15.66
CA ARG A 116 -14.69 6.12 15.34
C ARG A 116 -15.41 5.57 14.10
N GLY A 117 -14.80 4.65 13.37
CA GLY A 117 -15.42 4.02 12.19
C GLY A 117 -15.36 4.84 10.90
N ALA A 118 -16.02 4.32 9.86
CA ALA A 118 -15.90 4.80 8.47
C ALA A 118 -16.36 6.26 8.30
N GLN A 119 -17.44 6.66 8.96
CA GLN A 119 -18.00 8.00 8.79
C GLN A 119 -17.02 9.08 9.23
N VAL A 120 -16.40 8.91 10.41
CA VAL A 120 -15.41 9.86 10.93
C VAL A 120 -14.12 9.79 10.12
N GLN A 121 -13.65 8.60 9.71
CA GLN A 121 -12.53 8.47 8.80
C GLN A 121 -12.76 9.25 7.50
N ASN A 122 -13.94 9.14 6.90
CA ASN A 122 -14.27 9.85 5.66
C ASN A 122 -14.32 11.37 5.87
N ALA A 123 -14.77 11.84 7.05
CA ALA A 123 -14.76 13.26 7.41
C ALA A 123 -13.31 13.77 7.60
N VAL A 124 -12.44 12.98 8.22
CA VAL A 124 -11.00 13.30 8.33
C VAL A 124 -10.36 13.37 6.94
N ALA A 125 -10.64 12.39 6.07
CA ALA A 125 -10.11 12.39 4.69
C ALA A 125 -10.54 13.63 3.91
N GLU A 126 -11.82 14.02 4.03
CA GLU A 126 -12.34 15.27 3.46
C GLU A 126 -11.60 16.49 3.99
N GLY A 127 -11.45 16.59 5.31
CA GLY A 127 -10.78 17.73 5.95
C GLY A 127 -9.30 17.86 5.55
N VAL A 128 -8.57 16.73 5.51
CA VAL A 128 -7.17 16.71 5.08
C VAL A 128 -7.01 17.14 3.63
N MET A 129 -7.81 16.57 2.71
CA MET A 129 -7.71 16.92 1.29
C MET A 129 -8.17 18.37 1.04
N ARG A 130 -9.16 18.86 1.75
CA ARG A 130 -9.59 20.26 1.69
C ARG A 130 -8.48 21.20 2.16
N ALA A 131 -7.86 20.93 3.31
CA ALA A 131 -6.74 21.71 3.82
C ALA A 131 -5.60 21.80 2.80
N HIS A 132 -5.26 20.67 2.17
CA HIS A 132 -4.17 20.60 1.19
C HIS A 132 -4.48 21.31 -0.14
N PHE A 133 -5.67 21.05 -0.72
CA PHE A 133 -5.97 21.48 -2.10
C PHE A 133 -6.74 22.79 -2.20
N THR A 134 -7.45 23.22 -1.15
CA THR A 134 -8.32 24.41 -1.21
C THR A 134 -7.98 25.48 -0.18
N GLU A 135 -7.31 25.07 0.92
CA GLU A 135 -6.91 25.98 1.98
C GLU A 135 -5.41 26.31 1.95
N GLU A 136 -4.65 25.66 1.05
CA GLU A 136 -3.20 25.88 0.83
C GLU A 136 -2.35 25.57 2.08
N GLU A 137 -2.80 24.61 2.91
CA GLU A 137 -2.15 24.29 4.18
C GLU A 137 -1.23 23.08 4.07
N ASP A 138 -0.20 23.06 4.93
CA ASP A 138 0.68 21.91 5.10
C ASP A 138 0.01 20.84 5.96
N ILE A 139 -0.39 19.72 5.36
CA ILE A 139 -0.99 18.59 6.08
C ILE A 139 0.03 17.72 6.83
N GLY A 140 1.32 18.01 6.76
CA GLY A 140 2.35 17.48 7.66
C GLY A 140 2.37 18.20 9.01
N ASP A 141 1.82 19.42 9.08
CA ASP A 141 1.74 20.20 10.32
C ASP A 141 0.73 19.58 11.30
N ARG A 142 1.19 19.37 12.52
CA ARG A 142 0.40 18.84 13.62
C ARG A 142 -0.80 19.70 13.99
N ALA A 143 -0.68 21.02 13.92
CA ALA A 143 -1.79 21.93 14.22
C ALA A 143 -2.91 21.83 13.17
N VAL A 144 -2.55 21.69 11.89
CA VAL A 144 -3.52 21.45 10.81
C VAL A 144 -4.24 20.15 11.01
N LEU A 145 -3.52 19.05 11.27
CA LEU A 145 -4.11 17.74 11.53
C LEU A 145 -5.00 17.73 12.77
N ALA A 146 -4.61 18.44 13.83
CA ALA A 146 -5.40 18.57 15.05
C ALA A 146 -6.74 19.28 14.78
N ARG A 147 -6.70 20.38 14.06
CA ARG A 147 -7.92 21.12 13.67
C ARG A 147 -8.84 20.27 12.79
N VAL A 148 -8.27 19.56 11.82
CA VAL A 148 -9.04 18.65 10.96
C VAL A 148 -9.71 17.52 11.78
N ALA A 149 -8.98 16.90 12.71
CA ALA A 149 -9.51 15.85 13.55
C ALA A 149 -10.66 16.36 14.43
N GLU A 150 -10.52 17.54 15.06
CA GLU A 150 -11.55 18.15 15.88
C GLU A 150 -12.83 18.44 15.07
N GLN A 151 -12.67 19.04 13.89
CA GLN A 151 -13.79 19.35 12.98
C GLN A 151 -14.50 18.07 12.48
N ALA A 152 -13.78 16.98 12.32
CA ALA A 152 -14.32 15.69 11.92
C ALA A 152 -14.98 14.88 13.07
N GLY A 153 -14.96 15.40 14.30
CA GLY A 153 -15.51 14.71 15.47
C GLY A 153 -14.56 13.64 16.07
N PHE A 154 -13.25 13.85 15.91
CA PHE A 154 -12.19 12.99 16.43
C PHE A 154 -11.16 13.77 17.28
N PRO A 155 -11.60 14.43 18.38
CA PRO A 155 -10.74 15.31 19.18
C PRO A 155 -9.57 14.60 19.87
N GLU A 156 -9.66 13.30 20.12
CA GLU A 156 -8.57 12.49 20.70
C GLU A 156 -7.50 12.10 19.69
N GLY A 157 -7.77 12.21 18.39
CA GLY A 157 -6.89 11.82 17.30
C GLY A 157 -5.47 12.39 17.38
N PRO A 158 -5.30 13.70 17.60
CA PRO A 158 -3.98 14.32 17.73
C PRO A 158 -3.12 13.68 18.83
N GLY A 159 -3.69 13.44 20.01
CA GLY A 159 -3.00 12.80 21.13
C GLY A 159 -2.58 11.37 20.82
N LEU A 160 -3.43 10.59 20.14
CA LEU A 160 -3.10 9.24 19.68
C LEU A 160 -1.98 9.28 18.63
N LEU A 161 -2.02 10.24 17.71
CA LEU A 161 -1.01 10.42 16.68
C LEU A 161 0.36 10.76 17.29
N ASP A 162 0.40 11.65 18.30
CA ASP A 162 1.62 12.03 19.03
C ASP A 162 2.19 10.89 19.86
N ALA A 163 1.35 10.01 20.37
CA ALA A 163 1.74 8.77 21.06
C ALA A 163 2.30 7.68 20.12
N GLY A 164 2.45 7.97 18.82
CA GLY A 164 2.96 7.01 17.82
C GLY A 164 1.89 6.08 17.23
N GLY A 165 0.60 6.30 17.53
CA GLY A 165 -0.49 5.48 17.00
C GLY A 165 -0.57 5.48 15.49
N GLY A 166 -1.15 4.41 14.92
CA GLY A 166 -1.38 4.24 13.48
C GLY A 166 -0.16 3.88 12.64
N GLU A 167 1.08 3.94 13.18
CA GLU A 167 2.29 3.73 12.38
C GLU A 167 2.40 2.30 11.86
N ARG A 168 2.22 1.32 12.73
CA ARG A 168 2.27 -0.10 12.37
C ARG A 168 1.13 -0.45 11.39
N GLU A 169 -0.06 0.04 11.66
CA GLU A 169 -1.27 -0.18 10.87
C GLU A 169 -1.11 0.35 9.44
N VAL A 170 -0.62 1.57 9.30
CA VAL A 170 -0.36 2.18 7.97
C VAL A 170 0.71 1.42 7.22
N ARG A 171 1.81 1.02 7.89
CA ARG A 171 2.87 0.22 7.28
C ARG A 171 2.34 -1.13 6.78
N GLU A 172 1.58 -1.85 7.60
CA GLU A 172 0.97 -3.12 7.22
C GLU A 172 -0.02 -2.95 6.05
N LEU A 173 -0.85 -1.92 6.07
CA LEU A 173 -1.77 -1.61 4.98
C LEU A 173 -1.05 -1.26 3.67
N LEU A 174 0.04 -0.49 3.71
CA LEU A 174 0.84 -0.21 2.51
C LEU A 174 1.41 -1.50 1.89
N LEU A 175 1.92 -2.43 2.71
CA LEU A 175 2.35 -3.75 2.25
C LEU A 175 1.18 -4.57 1.67
N TYR A 176 0.02 -4.50 2.30
CA TYR A 176 -1.20 -5.16 1.85
C TYR A 176 -1.64 -4.65 0.47
N GLY A 177 -1.69 -3.34 0.29
CA GLY A 177 -1.99 -2.71 -1.01
C GLY A 177 -0.99 -3.13 -2.09
N LYS A 178 0.30 -3.06 -1.78
CA LYS A 178 1.38 -3.49 -2.68
C LYS A 178 1.24 -4.96 -3.07
N ALA A 179 0.97 -5.85 -2.12
CA ALA A 179 0.76 -7.27 -2.37
C ALA A 179 -0.42 -7.53 -3.30
N ARG A 180 -1.52 -6.80 -3.13
CA ARG A 180 -2.71 -6.86 -3.98
C ARG A 180 -2.55 -6.20 -5.35
N GLY A 181 -1.42 -5.54 -5.60
CA GLY A 181 -1.12 -4.92 -6.88
C GLY A 181 -1.69 -3.52 -7.04
N VAL A 182 -2.06 -2.86 -5.95
CA VAL A 182 -2.41 -1.43 -5.99
C VAL A 182 -1.18 -0.65 -6.44
N ALA A 183 -1.28 -0.02 -7.60
CA ALA A 183 -0.18 0.72 -8.24
C ALA A 183 -0.57 2.16 -8.61
N THR A 184 -1.82 2.54 -8.39
CA THR A 184 -2.40 3.82 -8.80
C THR A 184 -3.21 4.44 -7.66
N SER A 185 -3.16 5.76 -7.54
CA SER A 185 -4.00 6.54 -6.62
C SER A 185 -4.98 7.42 -7.41
N PRO A 186 -6.31 7.31 -7.17
CA PRO A 186 -6.97 6.31 -6.34
C PRO A 186 -7.12 4.95 -7.05
N THR A 187 -7.23 3.87 -6.26
CA THR A 187 -7.73 2.57 -6.72
C THR A 187 -8.90 2.15 -5.83
N LEU A 188 -10.04 1.87 -6.44
CA LEU A 188 -11.24 1.41 -5.75
C LEU A 188 -11.23 -0.12 -5.69
N VAL A 189 -11.50 -0.70 -4.52
CA VAL A 189 -11.55 -2.16 -4.33
C VAL A 189 -12.85 -2.57 -3.67
N VAL A 190 -13.52 -3.56 -4.30
CA VAL A 190 -14.75 -4.17 -3.79
C VAL A 190 -14.68 -5.68 -3.98
N GLY A 191 -14.69 -6.44 -2.88
CA GLY A 191 -14.69 -7.90 -2.93
C GLY A 191 -13.55 -8.51 -3.74
N GLY A 192 -12.36 -7.92 -3.71
CA GLY A 192 -11.18 -8.38 -4.44
C GLY A 192 -11.10 -7.96 -5.91
N ARG A 193 -12.10 -7.25 -6.44
CA ARG A 193 -12.03 -6.58 -7.74
C ARG A 193 -11.51 -5.17 -7.57
N SER A 194 -10.76 -4.65 -8.53
CA SER A 194 -10.21 -3.28 -8.50
C SER A 194 -10.66 -2.47 -9.71
N LEU A 195 -10.78 -1.15 -9.51
CA LEU A 195 -11.00 -0.15 -10.55
C LEU A 195 -9.99 0.99 -10.32
N GLU A 196 -9.11 1.19 -11.26
CA GLU A 196 -8.01 2.14 -11.14
C GLU A 196 -8.40 3.55 -11.62
N GLY A 197 -7.85 4.56 -10.94
CA GLY A 197 -8.03 5.97 -11.27
C GLY A 197 -9.37 6.55 -10.81
N ALA A 198 -9.47 7.87 -10.92
CA ALA A 198 -10.72 8.61 -10.66
C ALA A 198 -11.67 8.48 -11.87
N GLN A 199 -12.30 7.32 -12.01
CA GLN A 199 -13.24 7.05 -13.10
C GLN A 199 -14.52 7.90 -12.98
N PRO A 200 -15.27 8.15 -14.06
CA PRO A 200 -16.58 8.82 -14.01
C PRO A 200 -17.57 8.10 -13.09
N ALA A 201 -18.52 8.85 -12.51
CA ALA A 201 -19.49 8.32 -11.55
C ALA A 201 -20.29 7.12 -12.10
N GLU A 202 -20.67 7.15 -13.37
CA GLU A 202 -21.41 6.07 -14.04
C GLU A 202 -20.56 4.79 -14.15
N ALA A 203 -19.26 4.93 -14.44
CA ALA A 203 -18.34 3.80 -14.50
C ALA A 203 -18.15 3.18 -13.11
N ILE A 204 -18.00 4.01 -12.08
CA ILE A 204 -17.93 3.57 -10.69
C ILE A 204 -19.23 2.85 -10.29
N ALA A 205 -20.40 3.43 -10.58
CA ALA A 205 -21.69 2.80 -10.30
C ALA A 205 -21.85 1.46 -11.02
N GLY A 206 -21.39 1.36 -12.28
CA GLY A 206 -21.35 0.11 -13.03
C GLY A 206 -20.45 -0.95 -12.39
N PHE A 207 -19.27 -0.54 -11.93
CA PHE A 207 -18.33 -1.40 -11.20
C PHE A 207 -18.95 -1.91 -9.88
N LEU A 208 -19.62 -1.04 -9.12
CA LEU A 208 -20.26 -1.41 -7.86
C LEU A 208 -21.43 -2.40 -8.05
N ARG A 209 -22.23 -2.26 -9.12
CA ARG A 209 -23.31 -3.21 -9.46
C ARG A 209 -22.79 -4.61 -9.84
N GLY A 210 -21.53 -4.72 -10.26
CA GLY A 210 -20.92 -6.00 -10.69
C GLY A 210 -20.79 -7.08 -9.59
N GLY A 211 -21.32 -6.82 -8.38
CA GLY A 211 -21.39 -7.76 -7.27
C GLY A 211 -20.10 -7.89 -6.47
N THR A 212 -20.16 -8.72 -5.44
CA THR A 212 -19.01 -9.07 -4.60
C THR A 212 -18.13 -10.10 -5.29
N GLY A 213 -16.81 -10.00 -5.09
CA GLY A 213 -15.85 -11.00 -5.55
C GLY A 213 -15.95 -12.34 -4.81
N PRO A 214 -14.95 -13.20 -4.95
CA PRO A 214 -14.91 -14.49 -4.26
C PRO A 214 -14.99 -14.32 -2.75
N ALA A 215 -15.46 -15.39 -2.06
CA ALA A 215 -15.51 -15.41 -0.61
C ALA A 215 -14.14 -15.09 0.01
N PRO A 216 -14.10 -14.36 1.13
CA PRO A 216 -12.85 -14.05 1.81
C PRO A 216 -12.14 -15.34 2.26
N LEU A 217 -10.82 -15.35 2.12
CA LEU A 217 -9.99 -16.45 2.62
C LEU A 217 -9.86 -16.37 4.14
N PRO A 218 -9.56 -17.50 4.82
CA PRO A 218 -9.10 -17.43 6.19
C PRO A 218 -7.92 -16.46 6.33
N PRO A 219 -7.86 -15.65 7.42
CA PRO A 219 -6.86 -14.58 7.55
C PRO A 219 -5.40 -15.05 7.39
N GLU A 220 -5.08 -16.24 7.91
CA GLU A 220 -3.74 -16.81 7.79
C GLU A 220 -3.40 -17.19 6.34
N VAL A 221 -4.36 -17.76 5.61
CA VAL A 221 -4.18 -18.10 4.19
C VAL A 221 -4.02 -16.85 3.34
N GLU A 222 -4.81 -15.83 3.62
CA GLU A 222 -4.68 -14.55 2.94
C GLU A 222 -3.32 -13.91 3.22
N ARG A 223 -2.88 -13.86 4.48
CA ARG A 223 -1.58 -13.31 4.88
C ARG A 223 -0.42 -14.06 4.22
N PHE A 224 -0.49 -15.37 4.15
CA PHE A 224 0.51 -16.19 3.46
C PHE A 224 0.60 -15.85 1.98
N ARG A 225 -0.54 -15.77 1.27
CA ARG A 225 -0.60 -15.42 -0.15
C ARG A 225 -0.11 -14.00 -0.42
N LEU A 226 -0.39 -13.06 0.47
CA LEU A 226 0.12 -11.70 0.38
C LEU A 226 1.65 -11.66 0.50
N ALA A 227 2.22 -12.45 1.41
CA ALA A 227 3.68 -12.57 1.53
C ALA A 227 4.31 -13.20 0.28
N GLU A 228 3.68 -14.23 -0.31
CA GLU A 228 4.13 -14.79 -1.60
C GLU A 228 4.08 -13.74 -2.72
N ALA A 229 3.00 -12.97 -2.78
CA ALA A 229 2.83 -11.90 -3.77
C ALA A 229 3.90 -10.81 -3.62
N LEU A 230 4.24 -10.39 -2.39
CA LEU A 230 5.33 -9.44 -2.12
C LEU A 230 6.68 -9.98 -2.57
N LEU A 231 7.00 -11.25 -2.28
CA LEU A 231 8.22 -11.89 -2.77
C LEU A 231 8.26 -11.91 -4.30
N GLY A 232 7.15 -12.25 -4.95
CA GLY A 232 7.00 -12.21 -6.41
C GLY A 232 7.20 -10.80 -7.00
N ARG A 233 6.83 -9.77 -6.26
CA ARG A 233 7.05 -8.35 -6.60
C ARG A 233 8.43 -7.82 -6.21
N ARG A 234 9.39 -8.70 -5.89
CA ARG A 234 10.76 -8.39 -5.48
C ARG A 234 10.84 -7.57 -4.18
N ASP A 235 9.88 -7.75 -3.28
CA ASP A 235 9.88 -7.18 -1.94
C ASP A 235 10.00 -8.26 -0.86
N PRO A 236 11.18 -8.89 -0.72
CA PRO A 236 11.39 -9.94 0.26
C PRO A 236 11.35 -9.44 1.70
N LEU A 237 11.67 -8.15 1.95
CA LEU A 237 11.62 -7.57 3.29
C LEU A 237 10.17 -7.32 3.72
N GLY A 238 9.35 -6.77 2.85
CA GLY A 238 7.91 -6.64 3.09
C GLY A 238 7.23 -8.00 3.27
N ALA A 239 7.65 -9.00 2.49
CA ALA A 239 7.16 -10.38 2.68
C ALA A 239 7.52 -10.96 4.06
N LEU A 240 8.74 -10.71 4.57
CA LEU A 240 9.15 -11.12 5.93
C LEU A 240 8.34 -10.39 7.01
N GLU A 241 8.09 -9.12 6.85
CA GLU A 241 7.25 -8.34 7.77
C GLU A 241 5.82 -8.91 7.79
N MET A 242 5.24 -9.20 6.62
CA MET A 242 3.93 -9.83 6.50
C MET A 242 3.88 -11.21 7.14
N LEU A 243 4.96 -12.01 7.05
CA LEU A 243 5.06 -13.34 7.66
C LEU A 243 5.35 -13.32 9.17
N ALA A 244 5.83 -12.22 9.72
CA ALA A 244 6.28 -12.18 11.13
C ALA A 244 5.23 -12.66 12.15
N PRO A 245 3.93 -12.31 12.07
CA PRO A 245 2.91 -12.88 12.95
C PRO A 245 2.79 -14.41 12.80
N MET A 246 2.81 -14.92 11.55
CA MET A 246 2.69 -16.35 11.27
C MET A 246 3.90 -17.15 11.78
N LEU A 247 5.11 -16.60 11.68
CA LEU A 247 6.32 -17.20 12.25
C LEU A 247 6.25 -17.33 13.77
N ARG A 248 5.49 -16.44 14.46
CA ARG A 248 5.26 -16.55 15.91
C ARG A 248 4.19 -17.56 16.26
N SER A 249 3.07 -17.60 15.53
CA SER A 249 1.91 -18.46 15.82
C SER A 249 1.97 -19.84 15.14
N HIS A 250 2.59 -19.95 13.99
CA HIS A 250 2.69 -21.14 13.14
C HIS A 250 4.16 -21.43 12.75
N GLY A 251 5.10 -21.16 13.66
CA GLY A 251 6.53 -21.35 13.42
C GLY A 251 6.96 -22.80 13.14
N GLY A 252 6.10 -23.78 13.40
CA GLY A 252 6.30 -25.18 13.00
C GLY A 252 5.78 -25.51 11.59
N ASP A 253 4.99 -24.63 10.97
CA ASP A 253 4.47 -24.88 9.62
C ASP A 253 5.59 -24.80 8.58
N ARG A 254 5.75 -25.90 7.84
CA ARG A 254 6.81 -26.05 6.85
C ARG A 254 6.71 -25.01 5.73
N GLY A 255 5.50 -24.73 5.25
CA GLY A 255 5.26 -23.74 4.18
C GLY A 255 5.66 -22.33 4.60
N VAL A 256 5.28 -21.92 5.81
CA VAL A 256 5.62 -20.61 6.39
C VAL A 256 7.15 -20.48 6.52
N ARG A 257 7.83 -21.51 7.05
CA ARG A 257 9.28 -21.55 7.22
C ARG A 257 10.02 -21.51 5.89
N LEU A 258 9.56 -22.28 4.91
CA LEU A 258 10.16 -22.30 3.57
C LEU A 258 10.00 -20.95 2.86
N LEU A 259 8.82 -20.32 2.95
CA LEU A 259 8.61 -18.98 2.39
C LEU A 259 9.50 -17.94 3.07
N ALA A 260 9.65 -18.00 4.39
CA ALA A 260 10.58 -17.13 5.12
C ALA A 260 12.03 -17.34 4.70
N ALA A 261 12.46 -18.60 4.47
CA ALA A 261 13.80 -18.90 3.97
C ALA A 261 14.02 -18.33 2.55
N ARG A 262 13.03 -18.44 1.66
CA ARG A 262 13.04 -17.82 0.32
C ARG A 262 13.20 -16.30 0.40
N CYS A 263 12.45 -15.66 1.28
CA CYS A 263 12.54 -14.22 1.50
C CYS A 263 13.91 -13.80 2.03
N ARG A 264 14.46 -14.53 3.01
CA ARG A 264 15.81 -14.30 3.53
C ARG A 264 16.89 -14.48 2.47
N PHE A 265 16.78 -15.52 1.65
CA PHE A 265 17.69 -15.74 0.52
C PHE A 265 17.62 -14.56 -0.48
N ALA A 266 16.43 -14.14 -0.85
CA ALA A 266 16.21 -13.03 -1.79
C ALA A 266 16.72 -11.67 -1.26
N SER A 267 16.65 -11.46 0.07
CA SER A 267 17.16 -10.25 0.74
C SER A 267 18.62 -10.34 1.21
N ALA A 268 19.37 -11.36 0.75
CA ALA A 268 20.76 -11.61 1.13
C ALA A 268 21.00 -11.87 2.64
N GLN A 269 19.99 -12.21 3.40
CA GLN A 269 20.09 -12.65 4.79
C GLN A 269 20.51 -14.14 4.87
N LEU A 270 21.66 -14.46 4.23
CA LEU A 270 22.06 -15.83 3.90
C LEU A 270 22.22 -16.73 5.13
N ASN A 271 22.75 -16.22 6.25
CA ASN A 271 22.89 -17.00 7.47
C ASN A 271 21.52 -17.40 8.08
N GLY A 272 20.52 -16.52 7.96
CA GLY A 272 19.16 -16.82 8.39
C GLY A 272 18.48 -17.85 7.47
N ALA A 273 18.69 -17.72 6.16
CA ALA A 273 18.19 -18.67 5.18
C ALA A 273 18.83 -20.06 5.40
N GLU A 274 20.15 -20.13 5.57
CA GLU A 274 20.86 -21.39 5.81
C GLU A 274 20.33 -22.15 7.03
N ARG A 275 20.24 -21.49 8.18
CA ARG A 275 19.74 -22.15 9.41
C ARG A 275 18.34 -22.77 9.20
N GLU A 276 17.46 -22.04 8.59
CA GLU A 276 16.10 -22.51 8.33
C GLU A 276 16.08 -23.68 7.34
N LEU A 277 16.83 -23.55 6.25
CA LEU A 277 16.88 -24.56 5.19
C LEU A 277 17.55 -25.86 5.65
N ARG A 278 18.57 -25.80 6.51
CA ARG A 278 19.18 -27.01 7.12
C ARG A 278 18.12 -27.76 7.94
N SER A 279 17.38 -27.06 8.80
CA SER A 279 16.31 -27.68 9.59
C SER A 279 15.24 -28.31 8.69
N LEU A 280 14.79 -27.61 7.63
CA LEU A 280 13.81 -28.15 6.69
C LEU A 280 14.30 -29.39 5.92
N VAL A 281 15.57 -29.42 5.54
CA VAL A 281 16.19 -30.58 4.87
C VAL A 281 16.40 -31.74 5.83
N ASP A 282 16.72 -31.49 7.10
CA ASP A 282 16.89 -32.53 8.13
C ASP A 282 15.53 -33.18 8.48
N GLU A 283 14.45 -32.39 8.54
CA GLU A 283 13.06 -32.84 8.76
C GLU A 283 12.51 -33.64 7.59
N ASP A 284 12.82 -33.22 6.36
CA ASP A 284 12.39 -33.89 5.13
C ASP A 284 13.56 -33.95 4.13
N PRO A 285 14.37 -34.99 4.18
CA PRO A 285 15.47 -35.18 3.23
C PRO A 285 15.02 -35.34 1.76
N GLY A 286 13.73 -35.57 1.51
CA GLY A 286 13.12 -35.70 0.19
C GLY A 286 12.74 -34.38 -0.45
N ASP A 287 12.77 -33.26 0.27
CA ASP A 287 12.42 -31.93 -0.31
C ASP A 287 13.54 -31.43 -1.24
N SER A 288 13.37 -31.70 -2.54
CA SER A 288 14.30 -31.25 -3.58
C SER A 288 14.48 -29.76 -3.65
N TYR A 289 13.39 -28.98 -3.41
CA TYR A 289 13.44 -27.53 -3.47
C TYR A 289 14.18 -26.90 -2.28
N ALA A 290 13.93 -27.39 -1.07
CA ALA A 290 14.68 -26.94 0.11
C ALA A 290 16.18 -27.23 -0.06
N ARG A 291 16.55 -28.42 -0.61
CA ARG A 291 17.95 -28.78 -0.94
C ARG A 291 18.55 -27.85 -1.98
N LEU A 292 17.82 -27.55 -3.06
CA LEU A 292 18.26 -26.61 -4.09
C LEU A 292 18.58 -25.26 -3.46
N LEU A 293 17.64 -24.73 -2.67
CA LEU A 293 17.77 -23.40 -2.06
C LEU A 293 18.92 -23.38 -1.02
N LEU A 294 19.12 -24.47 -0.25
CA LEU A 294 20.22 -24.59 0.66
C LEU A 294 21.57 -24.58 -0.11
N GLY A 295 21.66 -25.36 -1.17
CA GLY A 295 22.87 -25.40 -2.01
C GLY A 295 23.18 -24.02 -2.62
N ARG A 296 22.17 -23.34 -3.16
CA ARG A 296 22.32 -21.96 -3.68
C ARG A 296 22.71 -20.97 -2.59
N THR A 297 22.21 -21.15 -1.36
CA THR A 297 22.55 -20.29 -0.21
C THR A 297 24.02 -20.45 0.15
N LEU A 298 24.49 -21.69 0.29
CA LEU A 298 25.90 -22.04 0.58
C LEU A 298 26.82 -21.52 -0.53
N TYR A 299 26.44 -21.70 -1.79
CA TYR A 299 27.20 -21.19 -2.94
C TYR A 299 27.37 -19.66 -2.86
N ARG A 300 26.29 -18.93 -2.58
CA ARG A 300 26.34 -17.45 -2.41
C ARG A 300 27.20 -17.02 -1.19
N GLN A 301 27.42 -17.91 -0.23
CA GLN A 301 28.32 -17.68 0.90
C GLN A 301 29.78 -18.02 0.58
N GLY A 302 30.10 -18.48 -0.65
CA GLY A 302 31.44 -18.92 -1.05
C GLY A 302 31.84 -20.31 -0.51
N ARG A 303 30.86 -21.12 -0.11
CA ARG A 303 31.03 -22.46 0.49
C ARG A 303 30.74 -23.57 -0.53
N ASP A 304 31.45 -23.53 -1.65
CA ASP A 304 31.17 -24.35 -2.84
C ASP A 304 31.26 -25.87 -2.54
N ALA A 305 32.23 -26.28 -1.71
CA ALA A 305 32.37 -27.67 -1.33
C ALA A 305 31.16 -28.23 -0.56
N GLU A 306 30.53 -27.40 0.28
CA GLU A 306 29.30 -27.77 1.00
C GLU A 306 28.04 -27.62 0.12
N ALA A 307 28.05 -26.70 -0.80
CA ALA A 307 26.91 -26.46 -1.72
C ALA A 307 26.73 -27.64 -2.70
N ALA A 308 27.84 -28.15 -3.24
CA ALA A 308 27.83 -29.13 -4.33
C ALA A 308 27.02 -30.42 -4.04
N PRO A 309 27.10 -31.06 -2.85
CA PRO A 309 26.26 -32.23 -2.55
C PRO A 309 24.77 -31.93 -2.58
N HIS A 310 24.33 -30.78 -2.04
CA HIS A 310 22.93 -30.38 -2.02
C HIS A 310 22.41 -30.11 -3.43
N LEU A 311 23.16 -29.40 -4.27
CA LEU A 311 22.77 -29.10 -5.65
C LEU A 311 22.68 -30.38 -6.49
N ARG A 312 23.67 -31.29 -6.40
CA ARG A 312 23.62 -32.59 -7.12
C ARG A 312 22.41 -33.43 -6.69
N MET A 313 22.14 -33.50 -5.40
CA MET A 313 21.00 -34.26 -4.90
C MET A 313 19.66 -33.62 -5.36
N ALA A 314 19.54 -32.30 -5.32
CA ALA A 314 18.37 -31.61 -5.81
C ALA A 314 18.11 -31.88 -7.30
N ALA A 315 19.15 -31.82 -8.14
CA ALA A 315 19.07 -32.15 -9.57
C ALA A 315 18.75 -33.63 -9.84
N ALA A 316 19.26 -34.55 -9.02
CA ALA A 316 18.95 -35.97 -9.13
C ALA A 316 17.46 -36.25 -8.77
N MET A 317 16.88 -35.48 -7.82
CA MET A 317 15.48 -35.60 -7.42
C MET A 317 14.52 -34.92 -8.39
N ASN A 318 14.95 -33.78 -8.96
CA ASN A 318 14.16 -33.02 -9.94
C ASN A 318 15.09 -32.51 -11.06
N PRO A 319 15.02 -33.10 -12.26
CA PRO A 319 15.83 -32.73 -13.41
C PRO A 319 15.73 -31.25 -13.83
N ASP A 320 14.62 -30.57 -13.52
CA ASP A 320 14.45 -29.14 -13.83
C ASP A 320 15.41 -28.24 -13.02
N TYR A 321 16.14 -28.81 -12.06
CA TYR A 321 17.11 -28.09 -11.23
C TYR A 321 18.58 -28.28 -11.69
N ALA A 322 18.79 -28.99 -12.79
CA ALA A 322 20.11 -29.29 -13.34
C ALA A 322 20.77 -28.06 -14.02
#